data_dec6dbe9eeacef3b4335c86262ad3769
#
_entry.id   dec6dbe9eeacef3b4335c86262ad3769
#
_cell.length_a   1.000
_cell.length_b   1.000
_cell.length_c   1.000
_cell.angle_alpha   90.00
_cell.angle_beta   90.00
_cell.angle_gamma   90.00
#
_symmetry.space_group_name_H-M   'P 1'
#
loop_
_entity.id
_entity.type
_entity.pdbx_description
1 polymer ?
#
loop_
_entity_poly.entity_id
_entity_poly.type
_entity_poly.pdbx_seq_one_letter_code
_entity_poly.pdbx_strand_id
1 'polypeptide(L)'
;MKPAFSRNALAVCLTVTLATTACAHSDTIPVHPYRIIHTYPHDPTAFTEGLFYEDGYLYESTGEFEGAGVRKVKLETGEVVQRRDTPAGYFGEGIIASGQRILQLSWKQGVGFIYDKATFKLIDQIRYPGEGWAMTRDADHIYMSDGTPVIRILDPQTFAQTGSISVTANGEPLQQINELEWVKGKIYANVWQTARIAQIDPKTGHVVGWIDMTKLVEAQKVGDPENDVLNGIAYDAARDRLFVTGKRWGAVYEVGVGR
;
A
#
# COMPACT_ATOMS: atom_id res chain seq x y z
N MET A 1 -40.88 -84.60 -20.75
CA MET A 1 -39.83 -83.60 -20.92
C MET A 1 -40.31 -82.26 -20.35
N LYS A 2 -39.79 -81.84 -19.27
CA LYS A 2 -40.14 -80.57 -18.62
C LYS A 2 -38.96 -79.61 -18.82
N PRO A 3 -39.12 -78.35 -19.22
CA PRO A 3 -38.01 -77.38 -19.29
C PRO A 3 -37.73 -76.77 -17.95
N ALA A 4 -36.44 -76.62 -17.60
CA ALA A 4 -35.92 -75.98 -16.44
C ALA A 4 -35.91 -74.46 -16.62
N PHE A 5 -36.47 -73.70 -15.64
CA PHE A 5 -36.40 -72.27 -15.57
C PHE A 5 -35.14 -71.87 -14.79
N SER A 6 -34.22 -71.16 -15.44
CA SER A 6 -33.10 -70.50 -14.81
C SER A 6 -33.50 -69.14 -14.24
N ARG A 7 -33.29 -68.96 -12.93
CA ARG A 7 -33.48 -67.66 -12.22
C ARG A 7 -32.16 -66.89 -12.25
N ASN A 8 -32.08 -65.84 -13.09
CA ASN A 8 -31.01 -64.86 -12.99
C ASN A 8 -31.30 -63.89 -11.86
N ALA A 9 -30.46 -63.92 -10.83
CA ALA A 9 -30.47 -62.94 -9.78
C ALA A 9 -29.64 -61.71 -10.21
N LEU A 10 -30.30 -60.57 -10.36
CA LEU A 10 -29.69 -59.29 -10.66
C LEU A 10 -29.21 -58.67 -9.33
N ALA A 11 -27.90 -58.63 -9.12
CA ALA A 11 -27.30 -57.94 -7.96
C ALA A 11 -27.19 -56.42 -8.29
N VAL A 12 -28.00 -55.62 -7.63
CA VAL A 12 -27.91 -54.14 -7.68
C VAL A 12 -26.87 -53.70 -6.67
N CYS A 13 -25.68 -53.31 -7.14
CA CYS A 13 -24.68 -52.61 -6.32
C CYS A 13 -25.10 -51.15 -6.14
N LEU A 14 -25.51 -50.83 -4.92
CA LEU A 14 -25.78 -49.45 -4.52
C LEU A 14 -24.45 -48.78 -4.13
N THR A 15 -23.89 -47.95 -5.02
CA THR A 15 -22.72 -47.10 -4.67
C THR A 15 -23.19 -45.88 -3.92
N VAL A 16 -22.91 -45.85 -2.64
CA VAL A 16 -23.10 -44.64 -1.79
C VAL A 16 -21.89 -43.72 -1.99
N THR A 17 -22.07 -42.65 -2.76
CA THR A 17 -21.11 -41.57 -2.85
C THR A 17 -21.25 -40.69 -1.60
N LEU A 18 -20.29 -40.80 -0.68
CA LEU A 18 -20.13 -39.81 0.39
C LEU A 18 -19.60 -38.50 -0.24
N ALA A 19 -20.48 -37.52 -0.35
CA ALA A 19 -20.07 -36.14 -0.61
C ALA A 19 -19.43 -35.57 0.67
N THR A 20 -18.12 -35.49 0.72
CA THR A 20 -17.41 -34.72 1.75
C THR A 20 -17.61 -33.24 1.46
N THR A 21 -18.53 -32.59 2.14
CA THR A 21 -18.61 -31.14 2.22
C THR A 21 -17.36 -30.66 2.98
N ALA A 22 -16.37 -30.19 2.25
CA ALA A 22 -15.30 -29.40 2.81
C ALA A 22 -15.92 -28.09 3.34
N CYS A 23 -16.09 -27.97 4.65
CA CYS A 23 -16.34 -26.69 5.29
C CYS A 23 -15.10 -25.83 5.01
N ALA A 24 -15.19 -24.90 4.08
CA ALA A 24 -14.23 -23.82 3.97
C ALA A 24 -14.33 -23.02 5.29
N HIS A 25 -13.37 -23.23 6.18
CA HIS A 25 -13.13 -22.28 7.26
C HIS A 25 -12.73 -20.98 6.58
N SER A 26 -13.63 -20.01 6.53
CA SER A 26 -13.25 -18.64 6.27
C SER A 26 -12.60 -18.12 7.55
N ASP A 27 -11.28 -18.35 7.69
CA ASP A 27 -10.53 -17.67 8.73
C ASP A 27 -10.71 -16.18 8.49
N THR A 28 -11.39 -15.51 9.43
CA THR A 28 -11.56 -14.07 9.36
C THR A 28 -10.19 -13.42 9.44
N ILE A 29 -9.88 -12.53 8.47
CA ILE A 29 -8.60 -11.80 8.46
C ILE A 29 -8.45 -11.07 9.80
N PRO A 30 -7.36 -11.31 10.56
CA PRO A 30 -7.17 -10.72 11.88
C PRO A 30 -7.07 -9.19 11.80
N VAL A 31 -7.60 -8.52 12.81
CA VAL A 31 -7.43 -7.07 13.02
C VAL A 31 -6.45 -6.88 14.17
N HIS A 32 -5.29 -6.33 13.85
CA HIS A 32 -4.22 -6.09 14.81
C HIS A 32 -4.46 -4.76 15.54
N PRO A 33 -4.36 -4.74 16.88
CA PRO A 33 -4.39 -3.51 17.64
C PRO A 33 -3.10 -2.71 17.42
N TYR A 34 -3.18 -1.39 17.54
CA TYR A 34 -2.02 -0.52 17.55
C TYR A 34 -1.98 0.31 18.84
N ARG A 35 -0.80 0.85 19.12
CA ARG A 35 -0.58 1.88 20.15
C ARG A 35 0.31 2.97 19.59
N ILE A 36 0.06 4.21 19.95
CA ILE A 36 0.96 5.33 19.65
C ILE A 36 2.15 5.23 20.60
N ILE A 37 3.36 5.22 20.04
CA ILE A 37 4.63 5.21 20.78
C ILE A 37 5.13 6.65 20.93
N HIS A 38 5.12 7.40 19.81
CA HIS A 38 5.56 8.78 19.76
C HIS A 38 4.77 9.58 18.74
N THR A 39 4.75 10.90 18.89
CA THR A 39 4.11 11.84 17.97
C THR A 39 5.14 12.88 17.55
N TYR A 40 5.34 13.00 16.24
CA TYR A 40 6.27 13.96 15.64
C TYR A 40 5.50 15.08 14.94
N PRO A 41 6.06 16.29 14.87
CA PRO A 41 5.41 17.39 14.16
C PRO A 41 5.38 17.10 12.64
N HIS A 42 4.29 17.51 12.01
CA HIS A 42 4.11 17.42 10.56
C HIS A 42 3.46 18.72 10.06
N ASP A 43 3.71 19.06 8.80
CA ASP A 43 3.16 20.24 8.15
C ASP A 43 1.67 20.05 7.83
N PRO A 44 0.75 20.77 8.51
CA PRO A 44 -0.68 20.59 8.28
C PRO A 44 -1.17 21.11 6.90
N THR A 45 -0.27 21.65 6.08
CA THR A 45 -0.58 22.01 4.69
C THR A 45 -0.15 20.93 3.69
N ALA A 46 0.56 19.89 4.15
CA ALA A 46 1.04 18.82 3.32
C ALA A 46 -0.08 17.85 2.92
N PHE A 47 -0.45 17.85 1.67
CA PHE A 47 -1.35 16.84 1.10
C PHE A 47 -0.55 15.58 0.75
N THR A 48 -0.26 14.77 1.77
CA THR A 48 0.64 13.62 1.67
C THR A 48 0.10 12.55 0.74
N GLU A 49 0.83 12.26 -0.34
CA GLU A 49 0.50 11.22 -1.32
C GLU A 49 1.51 10.07 -1.34
N GLY A 50 2.67 10.26 -0.77
CA GLY A 50 3.65 9.20 -0.63
C GLY A 50 4.69 9.53 0.42
N LEU A 51 5.18 8.51 1.12
CA LEU A 51 6.08 8.67 2.25
C LEU A 51 7.06 7.49 2.32
N PHE A 52 8.31 7.76 2.64
CA PHE A 52 9.25 6.74 3.12
C PHE A 52 10.25 7.33 4.11
N TYR A 53 10.82 6.47 4.97
CA TYR A 53 11.84 6.86 5.95
C TYR A 53 13.23 6.43 5.51
N GLU A 54 14.22 7.33 5.64
CA GLU A 54 15.64 7.00 5.47
C GLU A 54 16.50 7.90 6.38
N ASP A 55 17.34 7.30 7.21
CA ASP A 55 18.41 7.97 8.00
C ASP A 55 17.95 9.20 8.81
N GLY A 56 16.84 9.11 9.52
CA GLY A 56 16.31 10.18 10.36
C GLY A 56 15.43 11.19 9.63
N TYR A 57 15.19 10.96 8.33
CA TYR A 57 14.36 11.82 7.51
C TYR A 57 13.17 11.06 6.94
N LEU A 58 12.07 11.78 6.83
CA LEU A 58 10.97 11.40 5.95
C LEU A 58 11.19 12.03 4.58
N TYR A 59 11.05 11.23 3.55
CA TYR A 59 10.93 11.70 2.18
C TYR A 59 9.46 11.64 1.82
N GLU A 60 8.91 12.75 1.41
CA GLU A 60 7.49 12.91 1.22
C GLU A 60 7.20 13.51 -0.16
N SER A 61 6.19 12.97 -0.81
CA SER A 61 5.56 13.55 -1.98
C SER A 61 4.21 14.11 -1.58
N THR A 62 3.94 15.34 -2.00
CA THR A 62 2.66 16.00 -1.76
C THR A 62 1.90 16.18 -3.05
N GLY A 63 0.57 16.03 -2.97
CA GLY A 63 -0.39 16.29 -4.04
C GLY A 63 -0.73 17.77 -4.18
N GLU A 64 -1.81 18.05 -4.90
CA GLU A 64 -2.31 19.34 -5.38
C GLU A 64 -1.63 19.80 -6.68
N PHE A 65 -2.32 20.68 -7.42
CA PHE A 65 -1.77 21.27 -8.65
C PHE A 65 -0.87 22.48 -8.38
N GLU A 66 -1.05 23.10 -7.21
CA GLU A 66 -0.22 24.18 -6.72
C GLU A 66 0.42 23.75 -5.39
N GLY A 67 1.72 23.92 -5.28
CA GLY A 67 2.45 23.56 -4.06
C GLY A 67 2.82 22.09 -3.90
N ALA A 68 2.50 21.22 -4.86
CA ALA A 68 3.00 19.85 -4.89
C ALA A 68 4.53 19.78 -4.98
N GLY A 69 5.12 18.74 -4.43
CA GLY A 69 6.57 18.56 -4.51
C GLY A 69 7.09 17.34 -3.78
N VAL A 70 8.37 17.07 -3.97
CA VAL A 70 9.14 16.14 -3.16
C VAL A 70 9.87 16.89 -2.07
N ARG A 71 9.84 16.39 -0.83
CA ARG A 71 10.43 17.02 0.35
C ARG A 71 11.25 16.02 1.15
N LYS A 72 12.34 16.51 1.74
CA LYS A 72 13.10 15.81 2.78
C LYS A 72 12.86 16.51 4.10
N VAL A 73 12.29 15.81 5.06
CA VAL A 73 11.78 16.36 6.31
C VAL A 73 12.49 15.69 7.49
N LYS A 74 13.07 16.45 8.42
CA LYS A 74 13.59 15.88 9.66
C LYS A 74 12.43 15.32 10.48
N LEU A 75 12.47 14.02 10.81
CA LEU A 75 11.41 13.38 11.59
C LEU A 75 11.17 14.08 12.92
N GLU A 76 12.23 14.40 13.66
CA GLU A 76 12.13 14.92 15.03
C GLU A 76 11.51 16.33 15.12
N THR A 77 11.66 17.14 14.07
CA THR A 77 11.28 18.57 14.14
C THR A 77 10.22 18.96 13.10
N GLY A 78 9.94 18.13 12.11
CA GLY A 78 9.08 18.49 10.97
C GLY A 78 9.73 19.51 10.03
N GLU A 79 11.02 19.86 10.22
CA GLU A 79 11.73 20.83 9.40
C GLU A 79 11.96 20.27 7.99
N VAL A 80 11.46 20.98 6.98
CA VAL A 80 11.75 20.70 5.57
C VAL A 80 13.15 21.20 5.23
N VAL A 81 14.12 20.27 5.15
CA VAL A 81 15.53 20.61 4.88
C VAL A 81 15.85 20.69 3.39
N GLN A 82 15.02 20.09 2.56
CA GLN A 82 15.15 20.12 1.11
C GLN A 82 13.79 19.95 0.46
N ARG A 83 13.55 20.69 -0.63
CA ARG A 83 12.31 20.62 -1.40
C ARG A 83 12.58 20.85 -2.88
N ARG A 84 11.75 20.21 -3.71
CA ARG A 84 11.62 20.45 -5.13
C ARG A 84 10.15 20.40 -5.52
N ASP A 85 9.66 21.45 -6.16
CA ASP A 85 8.30 21.46 -6.67
C ASP A 85 8.15 20.48 -7.84
N THR A 86 7.01 19.79 -7.86
CA THR A 86 6.59 18.98 -9.01
C THR A 86 6.44 19.89 -10.23
N PRO A 87 6.80 19.45 -11.43
CA PRO A 87 6.60 20.24 -12.64
C PRO A 87 5.15 20.74 -12.75
N ALA A 88 5.00 21.99 -13.23
CA ALA A 88 3.69 22.63 -13.29
C ALA A 88 2.68 21.85 -14.13
N GLY A 89 1.43 21.79 -13.66
CA GLY A 89 0.34 21.08 -14.31
C GLY A 89 0.26 19.58 -13.95
N TYR A 90 1.11 19.10 -13.06
CA TYR A 90 1.06 17.73 -12.55
C TYR A 90 0.68 17.70 -11.07
N PHE A 91 -0.20 16.76 -10.74
CA PHE A 91 -0.52 16.43 -9.37
C PHE A 91 0.48 15.38 -8.88
N GLY A 92 1.26 15.70 -7.84
CA GLY A 92 2.25 14.77 -7.27
C GLY A 92 1.58 13.63 -6.51
N GLU A 93 2.11 12.44 -6.67
CA GLU A 93 1.62 11.20 -6.05
C GLU A 93 2.77 10.48 -5.36
N GLY A 94 2.72 9.15 -5.26
CA GLY A 94 3.68 8.32 -4.57
C GLY A 94 5.13 8.61 -4.87
N ILE A 95 5.99 8.30 -3.92
CA ILE A 95 7.44 8.52 -3.96
C ILE A 95 8.18 7.27 -3.54
N ILE A 96 9.31 6.98 -4.19
CA ILE A 96 10.22 5.90 -3.76
C ILE A 96 11.67 6.23 -4.12
N ALA A 97 12.62 5.79 -3.28
CA ALA A 97 14.03 5.83 -3.61
C ALA A 97 14.49 4.52 -4.24
N SER A 98 15.28 4.61 -5.33
CA SER A 98 16.00 3.48 -5.92
C SER A 98 17.44 3.86 -6.18
N GLY A 99 18.36 3.38 -5.34
CA GLY A 99 19.76 3.81 -5.32
C GLY A 99 19.89 5.32 -5.06
N GLN A 100 20.53 6.04 -5.96
CA GLN A 100 20.70 7.50 -5.88
C GLN A 100 19.58 8.28 -6.60
N ARG A 101 18.49 7.64 -6.94
CA ARG A 101 17.35 8.25 -7.63
C ARG A 101 16.11 8.23 -6.73
N ILE A 102 15.28 9.25 -6.88
CA ILE A 102 13.91 9.30 -6.37
C ILE A 102 12.99 9.27 -7.58
N LEU A 103 11.98 8.42 -7.56
CA LEU A 103 10.86 8.44 -8.50
C LEU A 103 9.64 9.01 -7.78
N GLN A 104 9.02 10.03 -8.36
CA GLN A 104 7.71 10.57 -7.96
C GLN A 104 6.70 10.28 -9.08
N LEU A 105 5.54 9.77 -8.73
CA LEU A 105 4.45 9.57 -9.68
C LEU A 105 3.62 10.85 -9.86
N SER A 106 2.86 10.92 -10.95
CA SER A 106 1.76 11.86 -11.14
C SER A 106 0.44 11.10 -11.21
N TRP A 107 -0.65 11.70 -10.77
CA TRP A 107 -1.96 11.05 -10.67
C TRP A 107 -2.43 10.43 -12.01
N LYS A 108 -3.00 11.28 -12.89
CA LYS A 108 -3.70 10.84 -14.12
C LYS A 108 -2.88 11.01 -15.39
N GLN A 109 -1.75 11.68 -15.31
CA GLN A 109 -0.96 12.02 -16.49
C GLN A 109 -0.03 10.90 -16.97
N GLY A 110 0.10 9.80 -16.18
CA GLY A 110 0.92 8.64 -16.52
C GLY A 110 2.41 8.99 -16.68
N VAL A 111 2.89 9.95 -15.89
CA VAL A 111 4.29 10.41 -15.90
C VAL A 111 4.89 10.23 -14.52
N GLY A 112 6.08 9.63 -14.46
CA GLY A 112 6.91 9.60 -13.27
C GLY A 112 8.15 10.47 -13.45
N PHE A 113 8.47 11.31 -12.46
CA PHE A 113 9.64 12.19 -12.47
C PHE A 113 10.78 11.55 -11.69
N ILE A 114 11.96 11.51 -12.29
CA ILE A 114 13.15 10.96 -11.66
C ILE A 114 14.05 12.11 -11.22
N TYR A 115 14.35 12.15 -9.93
CA TYR A 115 15.24 13.14 -9.34
C TYR A 115 16.52 12.47 -8.83
N ASP A 116 17.62 13.18 -8.87
CA ASP A 116 18.82 12.87 -8.10
C ASP A 116 18.51 13.01 -6.61
N LYS A 117 18.73 11.95 -5.80
CA LYS A 117 18.32 11.90 -4.39
C LYS A 117 19.06 12.90 -3.52
N ALA A 118 20.31 13.22 -3.85
CA ALA A 118 21.10 14.15 -3.04
C ALA A 118 20.72 15.61 -3.28
N THR A 119 20.39 15.97 -4.51
CA THR A 119 20.18 17.37 -4.92
C THR A 119 18.73 17.73 -5.23
N PHE A 120 17.85 16.73 -5.38
CA PHE A 120 16.48 16.84 -5.89
C PHE A 120 16.41 17.47 -7.29
N LYS A 121 17.53 17.46 -8.03
CA LYS A 121 17.53 17.88 -9.43
C LYS A 121 16.75 16.86 -10.27
N LEU A 122 15.79 17.33 -11.06
CA LEU A 122 15.12 16.51 -12.06
C LEU A 122 16.14 16.07 -13.12
N ILE A 123 16.28 14.75 -13.30
CA ILE A 123 17.26 14.15 -14.22
C ILE A 123 16.63 13.38 -15.37
N ASP A 124 15.41 12.86 -15.18
CA ASP A 124 14.70 12.08 -16.20
C ASP A 124 13.22 11.99 -15.89
N GLN A 125 12.46 11.34 -16.77
CA GLN A 125 11.07 10.98 -16.59
C GLN A 125 10.74 9.65 -17.23
N ILE A 126 9.74 8.96 -16.69
CA ILE A 126 9.17 7.74 -17.27
C ILE A 126 7.72 7.96 -17.65
N ARG A 127 7.17 7.03 -18.43
CA ARG A 127 5.73 6.95 -18.70
C ARG A 127 5.18 5.60 -18.30
N TYR A 128 3.97 5.61 -17.77
CA TYR A 128 3.22 4.41 -17.42
C TYR A 128 1.74 4.57 -17.84
N PRO A 129 1.03 3.46 -18.11
CA PRO A 129 -0.39 3.51 -18.47
C PRO A 129 -1.26 3.74 -17.22
N GLY A 130 -2.39 4.44 -17.41
CA GLY A 130 -3.37 4.68 -16.36
C GLY A 130 -2.92 5.64 -15.27
N GLU A 131 -3.42 5.45 -14.06
CA GLU A 131 -3.09 6.26 -12.90
C GLU A 131 -1.87 5.69 -12.15
N GLY A 132 -1.25 6.52 -11.31
CA GLY A 132 -0.23 6.11 -10.36
C GLY A 132 -0.51 6.77 -9.03
N TRP A 133 -0.65 5.97 -7.94
CA TRP A 133 -1.02 6.48 -6.63
C TRP A 133 0.13 6.40 -5.64
N ALA A 134 0.70 5.21 -5.42
CA ALA A 134 1.79 5.08 -4.47
C ALA A 134 2.81 4.02 -4.87
N MET A 135 3.93 3.99 -4.15
CA MET A 135 4.96 2.99 -4.35
C MET A 135 5.61 2.58 -3.04
N THR A 136 6.01 1.32 -2.99
CA THR A 136 7.00 0.81 -2.02
C THR A 136 7.97 -0.15 -2.70
N ARG A 137 8.95 -0.67 -1.97
CA ARG A 137 9.93 -1.61 -2.54
C ARG A 137 10.44 -2.62 -1.53
N ASP A 138 10.81 -3.80 -2.03
CA ASP A 138 11.76 -4.69 -1.38
C ASP A 138 13.18 -4.51 -1.97
N ALA A 139 14.04 -5.52 -1.81
CA ALA A 139 15.39 -5.48 -2.37
C ALA A 139 15.41 -5.53 -3.90
N ASP A 140 14.45 -6.23 -4.51
CA ASP A 140 14.48 -6.64 -5.91
C ASP A 140 13.40 -5.99 -6.77
N HIS A 141 12.32 -5.46 -6.17
CA HIS A 141 11.15 -4.97 -6.87
C HIS A 141 10.64 -3.65 -6.31
N ILE A 142 10.01 -2.85 -7.15
CA ILE A 142 9.12 -1.75 -6.76
C ILE A 142 7.68 -2.20 -6.98
N TYR A 143 6.82 -1.91 -6.00
CA TYR A 143 5.39 -2.19 -6.02
C TYR A 143 4.65 -0.86 -6.17
N MET A 144 3.72 -0.78 -7.12
CA MET A 144 2.99 0.45 -7.46
C MET A 144 1.50 0.22 -7.45
N SER A 145 0.76 1.04 -6.73
CA SER A 145 -0.71 1.08 -6.68
C SER A 145 -1.28 2.11 -7.64
N ASP A 146 -2.58 1.97 -7.95
CA ASP A 146 -3.35 2.88 -8.79
C ASP A 146 -4.84 2.94 -8.41
N GLY A 147 -5.17 2.56 -7.16
CA GLY A 147 -6.53 2.50 -6.65
C GLY A 147 -7.31 1.23 -7.04
N THR A 148 -6.82 0.46 -7.99
CA THR A 148 -7.39 -0.83 -8.39
C THR A 148 -6.93 -1.97 -7.46
N PRO A 149 -7.51 -3.18 -7.54
CA PRO A 149 -7.02 -4.35 -6.82
C PRO A 149 -5.66 -4.87 -7.31
N VAL A 150 -5.05 -4.23 -8.30
CA VAL A 150 -3.82 -4.71 -8.91
C VAL A 150 -2.64 -3.84 -8.48
N ILE A 151 -1.68 -4.42 -7.78
CA ILE A 151 -0.38 -3.81 -7.52
C ILE A 151 0.56 -4.21 -8.66
N ARG A 152 1.12 -3.24 -9.37
CA ARG A 152 2.13 -3.46 -10.42
C ARG A 152 3.49 -3.73 -9.80
N ILE A 153 4.26 -4.61 -10.43
CA ILE A 153 5.66 -4.88 -10.06
C ILE A 153 6.54 -4.23 -11.11
N LEU A 154 7.46 -3.36 -10.67
CA LEU A 154 8.39 -2.66 -11.54
C LEU A 154 9.83 -3.07 -11.23
N ASP A 155 10.66 -3.08 -12.26
CA ASP A 155 12.10 -3.22 -12.13
C ASP A 155 12.70 -1.96 -11.49
N PRO A 156 13.53 -2.06 -10.43
CA PRO A 156 14.02 -0.89 -9.70
C PRO A 156 15.08 -0.08 -10.44
N GLN A 157 15.62 -0.57 -11.55
CA GLN A 157 16.63 0.12 -12.35
C GLN A 157 16.00 0.86 -13.53
N THR A 158 15.10 0.21 -14.24
CA THR A 158 14.46 0.73 -15.45
C THR A 158 13.09 1.33 -15.20
N PHE A 159 12.46 1.02 -14.04
CA PHE A 159 11.06 1.34 -13.69
C PHE A 159 10.03 0.74 -14.66
N ALA A 160 10.44 -0.19 -15.52
CA ALA A 160 9.54 -0.91 -16.40
C ALA A 160 8.71 -1.92 -15.62
N GLN A 161 7.43 -2.06 -15.99
CA GLN A 161 6.56 -3.08 -15.37
C GLN A 161 7.02 -4.48 -15.81
N THR A 162 7.24 -5.35 -14.82
CA THR A 162 7.68 -6.75 -15.00
C THR A 162 6.63 -7.77 -14.57
N GLY A 163 5.63 -7.34 -13.80
CA GLY A 163 4.59 -8.21 -13.30
C GLY A 163 3.46 -7.46 -12.58
N SER A 164 2.62 -8.21 -11.91
CA SER A 164 1.56 -7.66 -11.06
C SER A 164 1.07 -8.66 -10.01
N ILE A 165 0.43 -8.15 -8.97
CA ILE A 165 -0.22 -8.91 -7.89
C ILE A 165 -1.69 -8.52 -7.87
N SER A 166 -2.61 -9.49 -7.94
CA SER A 166 -4.03 -9.25 -7.70
C SER A 166 -4.32 -9.37 -6.21
N VAL A 167 -4.79 -8.30 -5.59
CA VAL A 167 -5.03 -8.23 -4.15
C VAL A 167 -6.46 -8.58 -3.81
N THR A 168 -6.63 -9.49 -2.83
CA THR A 168 -7.95 -9.91 -2.35
C THR A 168 -8.03 -9.89 -0.83
N ALA A 169 -9.21 -9.59 -0.31
CA ALA A 169 -9.56 -9.72 1.10
C ALA A 169 -10.79 -10.62 1.23
N ASN A 170 -10.70 -11.72 1.98
CA ASN A 170 -11.76 -12.74 2.09
C ASN A 170 -12.25 -13.27 0.73
N GLY A 171 -11.35 -13.37 -0.26
CA GLY A 171 -11.68 -13.84 -1.60
C GLY A 171 -12.20 -12.76 -2.57
N GLU A 172 -12.52 -11.56 -2.08
CA GLU A 172 -13.01 -10.45 -2.90
C GLU A 172 -11.87 -9.48 -3.27
N PRO A 173 -11.87 -8.90 -4.47
CA PRO A 173 -10.88 -7.91 -4.88
C PRO A 173 -10.86 -6.67 -3.97
N LEU A 174 -9.70 -6.32 -3.44
CA LEU A 174 -9.54 -5.12 -2.61
C LEU A 174 -9.37 -3.87 -3.48
N GLN A 175 -10.37 -3.01 -3.47
CA GLN A 175 -10.33 -1.71 -4.17
C GLN A 175 -9.66 -0.62 -3.32
N GLN A 176 -9.35 0.50 -3.96
CA GLN A 176 -8.86 1.72 -3.33
C GLN A 176 -7.51 1.55 -2.62
N ILE A 177 -6.65 0.67 -3.13
CA ILE A 177 -5.28 0.51 -2.63
C ILE A 177 -4.50 1.78 -2.95
N ASN A 178 -4.06 2.50 -1.90
CA ASN A 178 -3.38 3.79 -2.04
C ASN A 178 -1.93 3.68 -1.55
N GLU A 179 -1.55 4.45 -0.56
CA GLU A 179 -0.19 4.57 -0.11
C GLU A 179 0.35 3.24 0.45
N LEU A 180 1.60 2.92 0.09
CA LEU A 180 2.21 1.61 0.28
C LEU A 180 3.52 1.71 1.06
N GLU A 181 3.78 0.73 1.95
CA GLU A 181 5.08 0.55 2.59
C GLU A 181 5.47 -0.92 2.76
N TRP A 182 6.75 -1.21 2.56
CA TRP A 182 7.31 -2.55 2.75
C TRP A 182 7.72 -2.77 4.20
N VAL A 183 7.01 -3.65 4.90
CA VAL A 183 7.24 -3.93 6.32
C VAL A 183 7.43 -5.43 6.54
N LYS A 184 8.65 -5.85 6.86
CA LYS A 184 8.97 -7.26 7.26
C LYS A 184 8.39 -8.31 6.30
N GLY A 185 8.58 -8.12 4.99
CA GLY A 185 8.16 -9.07 3.98
C GLY A 185 6.68 -9.00 3.59
N LYS A 186 5.98 -7.95 3.99
CA LYS A 186 4.59 -7.66 3.60
C LYS A 186 4.49 -6.25 3.03
N ILE A 187 3.50 -6.03 2.19
CA ILE A 187 3.09 -4.70 1.76
C ILE A 187 2.00 -4.21 2.72
N TYR A 188 2.26 -3.09 3.40
CA TYR A 188 1.24 -2.36 4.15
C TYR A 188 0.63 -1.33 3.20
N ALA A 189 -0.68 -1.24 3.15
CA ALA A 189 -1.38 -0.38 2.21
C ALA A 189 -2.49 0.41 2.90
N ASN A 190 -2.50 1.72 2.75
CA ASN A 190 -3.69 2.51 3.04
C ASN A 190 -4.81 2.12 2.07
N VAL A 191 -6.02 1.92 2.58
CA VAL A 191 -7.21 1.77 1.75
C VAL A 191 -7.95 3.09 1.76
N TRP A 192 -7.89 3.82 0.65
CA TRP A 192 -8.43 5.17 0.53
C TRP A 192 -9.90 5.25 0.93
N GLN A 193 -10.30 6.35 1.55
CA GLN A 193 -11.62 6.58 2.14
C GLN A 193 -11.97 5.63 3.31
N THR A 194 -10.97 4.97 3.89
CA THR A 194 -11.14 4.17 5.10
C THR A 194 -10.09 4.52 6.16
N ALA A 195 -10.35 4.12 7.40
CA ALA A 195 -9.35 4.20 8.48
C ALA A 195 -8.54 2.90 8.61
N ARG A 196 -8.28 2.17 7.52
CA ARG A 196 -7.64 0.85 7.57
C ARG A 196 -6.34 0.81 6.79
N ILE A 197 -5.38 0.08 7.36
CA ILE A 197 -4.17 -0.34 6.68
C ILE A 197 -4.26 -1.85 6.46
N ALA A 198 -4.17 -2.29 5.21
CA ALA A 198 -4.10 -3.71 4.84
C ALA A 198 -2.67 -4.21 4.98
N GLN A 199 -2.48 -5.42 5.49
CA GLN A 199 -1.23 -6.16 5.44
C GLN A 199 -1.36 -7.22 4.34
N ILE A 200 -0.65 -7.05 3.24
CA ILE A 200 -0.77 -7.88 2.04
C ILE A 200 0.45 -8.81 1.96
N ASP A 201 0.22 -10.10 1.75
CA ASP A 201 1.28 -11.04 1.38
C ASP A 201 1.61 -10.85 -0.11
N PRO A 202 2.83 -10.38 -0.47
CA PRO A 202 3.18 -10.09 -1.85
C PRO A 202 3.26 -11.33 -2.75
N LYS A 203 3.38 -12.53 -2.17
CA LYS A 203 3.47 -13.79 -2.91
C LYS A 203 2.11 -14.27 -3.39
N THR A 204 1.07 -14.03 -2.60
CA THR A 204 -0.28 -14.54 -2.85
C THR A 204 -1.27 -13.45 -3.24
N GLY A 205 -0.97 -12.19 -2.91
CA GLY A 205 -1.89 -11.06 -3.03
C GLY A 205 -2.99 -11.05 -1.96
N HIS A 206 -2.99 -11.99 -1.01
CA HIS A 206 -4.02 -12.01 0.03
C HIS A 206 -3.73 -10.99 1.13
N VAL A 207 -4.79 -10.30 1.57
CA VAL A 207 -4.75 -9.55 2.82
C VAL A 207 -4.71 -10.55 3.97
N VAL A 208 -3.65 -10.50 4.75
CA VAL A 208 -3.38 -11.42 5.87
C VAL A 208 -3.56 -10.77 7.25
N GLY A 209 -3.86 -9.48 7.27
CA GLY A 209 -4.12 -8.72 8.49
C GLY A 209 -4.61 -7.31 8.17
N TRP A 210 -5.27 -6.71 9.14
CA TRP A 210 -5.70 -5.32 9.13
C TRP A 210 -5.16 -4.59 10.34
N ILE A 211 -4.87 -3.29 10.19
CA ILE A 211 -4.70 -2.38 11.30
C ILE A 211 -5.85 -1.37 11.23
N ASP A 212 -6.67 -1.32 12.27
CA ASP A 212 -7.80 -0.40 12.35
C ASP A 212 -7.36 0.89 13.06
N MET A 213 -7.23 1.97 12.30
CA MET A 213 -6.79 3.29 12.75
C MET A 213 -7.97 4.24 13.06
N THR A 214 -9.22 3.73 13.15
CA THR A 214 -10.44 4.55 13.32
C THR A 214 -10.28 5.58 14.44
N LYS A 215 -9.80 5.15 15.62
CA LYS A 215 -9.61 6.08 16.76
C LYS A 215 -8.59 7.17 16.48
N LEU A 216 -7.55 6.89 15.70
CA LEU A 216 -6.54 7.88 15.31
C LEU A 216 -7.13 8.87 14.32
N VAL A 217 -7.86 8.38 13.32
CA VAL A 217 -8.53 9.22 12.31
C VAL A 217 -9.57 10.13 12.96
N GLU A 218 -10.42 9.61 13.83
CA GLU A 218 -11.44 10.38 14.56
C GLU A 218 -10.84 11.47 15.48
N ALA A 219 -9.61 11.27 15.95
CA ALA A 219 -8.92 12.25 16.78
C ALA A 219 -8.31 13.41 15.98
N GLN A 220 -8.24 13.32 14.64
CA GLN A 220 -7.69 14.37 13.79
C GLN A 220 -8.68 15.55 13.67
N LYS A 221 -8.11 16.76 13.72
CA LYS A 221 -8.87 17.99 13.46
C LYS A 221 -8.45 18.51 12.08
N VAL A 222 -9.14 18.02 11.06
CA VAL A 222 -8.87 18.36 9.66
C VAL A 222 -9.93 19.30 9.11
N GLY A 223 -9.57 20.06 8.07
CA GLY A 223 -10.48 21.02 7.43
C GLY A 223 -11.45 20.37 6.46
N ASP A 224 -11.05 19.29 5.82
CA ASP A 224 -11.82 18.54 4.83
C ASP A 224 -11.77 17.02 5.14
N PRO A 225 -12.70 16.51 5.96
CA PRO A 225 -12.69 15.09 6.35
C PRO A 225 -12.84 14.09 5.19
N GLU A 226 -13.31 14.53 4.04
CA GLU A 226 -13.45 13.67 2.85
C GLU A 226 -12.11 13.48 2.13
N ASN A 227 -11.24 14.50 2.15
CA ASN A 227 -9.97 14.47 1.44
C ASN A 227 -8.75 14.39 2.38
N ASP A 228 -8.85 14.91 3.61
CA ASP A 228 -7.75 14.91 4.59
C ASP A 228 -7.68 13.57 5.35
N VAL A 229 -7.65 12.48 4.60
CA VAL A 229 -7.73 11.10 5.09
C VAL A 229 -6.40 10.54 5.54
N LEU A 230 -6.43 9.40 6.26
CA LEU A 230 -5.26 8.58 6.56
C LEU A 230 -4.55 8.22 5.25
N ASN A 231 -3.32 8.68 5.08
CA ASN A 231 -2.47 8.39 3.92
C ASN A 231 -1.01 8.73 4.22
N GLY A 232 -0.15 7.75 4.09
CA GLY A 232 1.28 7.87 4.38
C GLY A 232 1.72 6.87 5.45
N ILE A 233 2.55 5.92 5.04
CA ILE A 233 3.18 4.91 5.89
C ILE A 233 4.67 4.96 5.61
N ALA A 234 5.51 4.92 6.65
CA ALA A 234 6.94 4.82 6.49
C ALA A 234 7.52 3.85 7.52
N TYR A 235 8.61 3.16 7.19
CA TYR A 235 9.19 2.16 8.06
C TYR A 235 10.70 2.29 8.20
N ASP A 236 11.17 2.46 9.45
CA ASP A 236 12.58 2.35 9.81
C ASP A 236 12.91 0.87 10.11
N ALA A 237 13.39 0.16 9.09
CA ALA A 237 13.71 -1.24 9.21
C ALA A 237 14.87 -1.53 10.19
N ALA A 238 15.77 -0.57 10.40
CA ALA A 238 16.92 -0.72 11.29
C ALA A 238 16.53 -0.72 12.76
N ARG A 239 15.48 0.03 13.11
CA ARG A 239 14.99 0.18 14.50
C ARG A 239 13.60 -0.39 14.72
N ASP A 240 13.00 -1.01 13.70
CA ASP A 240 11.65 -1.59 13.75
C ASP A 240 10.59 -0.54 14.17
N ARG A 241 10.62 0.63 13.52
CA ARG A 241 9.67 1.71 13.80
C ARG A 241 8.75 1.94 12.61
N LEU A 242 7.46 1.90 12.86
CA LEU A 242 6.41 2.16 11.88
C LEU A 242 5.83 3.55 12.12
N PHE A 243 5.74 4.34 11.07
CA PHE A 243 5.19 5.70 11.09
C PHE A 243 3.95 5.76 10.23
N VAL A 244 2.94 6.51 10.66
CA VAL A 244 1.72 6.77 9.92
C VAL A 244 1.34 8.24 10.02
N THR A 245 0.76 8.77 8.95
CA THR A 245 0.21 10.13 8.89
C THR A 245 -1.02 10.17 8.00
N GLY A 246 -1.48 11.35 7.67
CA GLY A 246 -2.57 11.60 6.74
C GLY A 246 -2.40 12.91 6.00
N LYS A 247 -3.21 13.09 4.96
CA LYS A 247 -3.26 14.31 4.15
C LYS A 247 -3.63 15.48 5.05
N ARG A 248 -2.79 16.51 5.08
CA ARG A 248 -2.93 17.71 5.92
C ARG A 248 -3.05 17.43 7.43
N TRP A 249 -2.52 16.31 7.91
CA TRP A 249 -2.42 16.07 9.34
C TRP A 249 -1.24 16.83 9.94
N GLY A 250 -1.44 17.39 11.15
CA GLY A 250 -0.39 18.13 11.87
C GLY A 250 0.62 17.24 12.60
N ALA A 251 0.58 15.92 12.41
CA ALA A 251 1.46 14.97 13.08
C ALA A 251 1.74 13.72 12.27
N VAL A 252 2.95 13.18 12.45
CA VAL A 252 3.33 11.81 12.13
C VAL A 252 3.35 11.01 13.43
N TYR A 253 2.77 9.83 13.42
CA TYR A 253 2.67 8.97 14.60
C TYR A 253 3.55 7.74 14.44
N GLU A 254 4.48 7.53 15.36
CA GLU A 254 5.14 6.24 15.51
C GLU A 254 4.19 5.28 16.21
N VAL A 255 3.92 4.14 15.60
CA VAL A 255 2.96 3.17 16.10
C VAL A 255 3.58 1.79 16.29
N GLY A 256 3.23 1.14 17.39
CA GLY A 256 3.51 -0.26 17.62
C GLY A 256 2.28 -1.09 17.29
N VAL A 257 2.43 -2.05 16.39
CA VAL A 257 1.35 -2.96 16.01
C VAL A 257 1.43 -4.23 16.85
N GLY A 258 0.34 -4.58 17.52
CA GLY A 258 0.21 -5.83 18.28
C GLY A 258 0.14 -7.05 17.37
N ARG A 259 0.35 -8.22 17.96
CA ARG A 259 0.16 -9.52 17.31
C ARG A 259 -1.28 -9.97 17.41
#